data_cd1e410116f502d7e0408435263c1890
#
_entry.id   cd1e410116f502d7e0408435263c1890
#
_cell.length_a   1.000
_cell.length_b   1.000
_cell.length_c   1.000
_cell.angle_alpha   90.00
_cell.angle_beta   90.00
_cell.angle_gamma   90.00
#
_symmetry.space_group_name_H-M   'P 1'
#
loop_
_entity.id
_entity.type
_entity.pdbx_description
1 polymer ?
#
loop_
_entity_poly.entity_id
_entity_poly.type
_entity_poly.pdbx_seq_one_letter_code
_entity_poly.pdbx_strand_id
1 'polypeptide(L)'
;VIKYAYPQSQYDRLIEQDTSIYKSMEECRVELSHLNPNVIITLGELALETCTGLKGVTKWRGSIIHSLPSIGDIKVIPTIHPSTVQKMYRQTALVLFDLTKALKESKFETFDSIPIRDFKINPTFSESISLLDRFSQSDALALDIETDRGANFIKCVGFADSANFAGCIPFIEKGS
;
A
#
# COMPACT_ATOMS: atom_id res chain seq x y z
N VAL A 1 18.64 17.44 2.20
CA VAL A 1 19.57 16.66 1.34
C VAL A 1 20.62 16.03 2.25
N ILE A 2 20.63 14.71 2.37
CA ILE A 2 21.65 13.98 3.14
C ILE A 2 22.98 14.15 2.41
N LYS A 3 23.95 14.80 3.03
CA LYS A 3 25.27 15.12 2.44
C LYS A 3 26.17 13.90 2.23
N TYR A 4 25.81 12.74 2.76
CA TYR A 4 26.61 11.52 2.68
C TYR A 4 25.77 10.38 2.11
N ALA A 5 26.25 9.73 1.05
CA ALA A 5 25.65 8.51 0.51
C ALA A 5 26.17 7.31 1.28
N TYR A 6 25.32 6.72 2.10
CA TYR A 6 25.62 5.45 2.77
C TYR A 6 25.04 4.27 1.96
N PRO A 7 25.69 3.11 1.95
CA PRO A 7 25.09 1.89 1.38
C PRO A 7 23.78 1.56 2.10
N GLN A 8 22.74 1.22 1.34
CA GLN A 8 21.39 1.00 1.86
C GLN A 8 21.32 -0.06 2.98
N SER A 9 22.21 -1.06 2.96
CA SER A 9 22.35 -2.07 4.00
C SER A 9 22.88 -1.57 5.35
N GLN A 10 23.34 -0.33 5.41
CA GLN A 10 23.89 0.28 6.63
C GLN A 10 22.93 1.34 7.21
N TYR A 11 21.84 1.70 6.52
CA TYR A 11 20.92 2.73 6.98
C TYR A 11 20.34 2.44 8.35
N ASP A 12 19.90 1.22 8.61
CA ASP A 12 19.30 0.86 9.91
C ASP A 12 20.30 1.00 11.08
N ARG A 13 21.58 0.65 10.84
CA ARG A 13 22.64 0.82 11.84
C ARG A 13 23.03 2.27 12.04
N LEU A 14 23.02 3.08 10.98
CA LEU A 14 23.44 4.47 11.02
C LEU A 14 22.35 5.37 11.61
N ILE A 15 21.07 5.04 11.36
CA ILE A 15 19.93 5.74 11.96
C ILE A 15 19.97 5.63 13.49
N GLU A 16 20.37 4.48 14.05
CA GLU A 16 20.50 4.30 15.50
C GLU A 16 21.71 5.03 16.13
N GLN A 17 22.72 5.39 15.33
CA GLN A 17 23.98 5.92 15.84
C GLN A 17 24.28 7.37 15.41
N ASP A 18 23.59 7.90 14.40
CA ASP A 18 23.92 9.20 13.81
C ASP A 18 22.80 10.23 13.99
N THR A 19 22.94 11.07 15.01
CA THR A 19 22.07 12.23 15.27
C THR A 19 21.94 13.17 14.07
N SER A 20 22.87 13.13 13.10
CA SER A 20 22.84 13.97 11.90
C SER A 20 21.73 13.57 10.93
N ILE A 21 21.38 12.27 10.86
CA ILE A 21 20.29 11.77 10.02
C ILE A 21 18.94 12.24 10.56
N TYR A 22 18.71 12.10 11.87
CA TYR A 22 17.48 12.58 12.50
C TYR A 22 17.31 14.09 12.33
N LYS A 23 18.39 14.85 12.48
CA LYS A 23 18.38 16.28 12.23
C LYS A 23 18.00 16.61 10.78
N SER A 24 18.58 15.90 9.81
CA SER A 24 18.24 16.06 8.38
C SER A 24 16.79 15.65 8.06
N MET A 25 16.27 14.62 8.72
CA MET A 25 14.86 14.24 8.60
C MET A 25 13.94 15.35 9.13
N GLU A 26 14.27 15.94 10.27
CA GLU A 26 13.48 17.03 10.85
C GLU A 26 13.54 18.30 10.00
N GLU A 27 14.71 18.69 9.52
CA GLU A 27 14.87 19.78 8.57
C GLU A 27 14.02 19.57 7.30
N CYS A 28 13.99 18.34 6.76
CA CYS A 28 13.14 17.98 5.63
C CYS A 28 11.64 18.09 5.95
N ARG A 29 11.20 17.70 7.16
CA ARG A 29 9.81 17.84 7.60
C ARG A 29 9.39 19.31 7.67
N VAL A 30 10.24 20.15 8.24
CA VAL A 30 10.02 21.59 8.30
C VAL A 30 9.93 22.19 6.91
N GLU A 31 10.81 21.81 6.00
CA GLU A 31 10.77 22.26 4.61
C GLU A 31 9.47 21.85 3.91
N LEU A 32 9.08 20.58 4.04
CA LEU A 32 7.83 20.06 3.46
C LEU A 32 6.58 20.74 4.00
N SER A 33 6.55 21.10 5.30
CA SER A 33 5.40 21.78 5.91
C SER A 33 5.11 23.16 5.33
N HIS A 34 6.11 23.80 4.67
CA HIS A 34 5.95 25.10 4.02
C HIS A 34 5.53 24.99 2.55
N LEU A 35 5.62 23.79 1.95
CA LEU A 35 5.37 23.64 0.49
C LEU A 35 3.91 23.40 0.13
N ASN A 36 3.12 22.86 1.05
CA ASN A 36 1.70 22.49 0.88
C ASN A 36 1.38 21.80 -0.48
N PRO A 37 2.06 20.70 -0.84
CA PRO A 37 1.80 19.99 -2.08
C PRO A 37 0.54 19.11 -1.98
N ASN A 38 -0.12 18.81 -3.08
CA ASN A 38 -1.27 17.90 -3.13
C ASN A 38 -0.87 16.44 -2.83
N VAL A 39 0.38 16.06 -3.13
CA VAL A 39 0.91 14.72 -2.89
C VAL A 39 2.43 14.76 -2.71
N ILE A 40 2.94 13.94 -1.82
CA ILE A 40 4.36 13.69 -1.62
C ILE A 40 4.67 12.27 -2.13
N ILE A 41 5.68 12.15 -2.99
CA ILE A 41 6.19 10.84 -3.43
C ILE A 41 7.44 10.55 -2.63
N THR A 42 7.44 9.46 -1.87
CA THR A 42 8.62 9.04 -1.11
C THR A 42 9.36 7.91 -1.81
N LEU A 43 10.66 8.12 -2.07
CA LEU A 43 11.52 7.19 -2.80
C LEU A 43 12.38 6.39 -1.82
N GLY A 44 11.93 5.19 -1.48
CA GLY A 44 12.64 4.28 -0.58
C GLY A 44 12.32 4.48 0.90
N GLU A 45 13.03 3.72 1.74
CA GLU A 45 12.72 3.54 3.16
C GLU A 45 12.85 4.82 3.97
N LEU A 46 13.99 5.52 3.84
CA LEU A 46 14.26 6.71 4.62
C LEU A 46 13.26 7.83 4.34
N ALA A 47 12.89 8.02 3.06
CA ALA A 47 11.90 9.02 2.68
C ALA A 47 10.50 8.67 3.23
N LEU A 48 10.11 7.38 3.19
CA LEU A 48 8.88 6.91 3.81
C LEU A 48 8.86 7.21 5.31
N GLU A 49 9.90 6.82 6.04
CA GLU A 49 10.01 7.06 7.48
C GLU A 49 10.00 8.56 7.81
N THR A 50 10.70 9.36 7.03
CA THR A 50 10.73 10.83 7.22
C THR A 50 9.35 11.44 7.13
N CYS A 51 8.57 11.07 6.11
CA CYS A 51 7.28 11.71 5.86
C CYS A 51 6.12 11.13 6.69
N THR A 52 6.22 9.86 7.11
CA THR A 52 5.06 9.14 7.69
C THR A 52 5.35 8.48 9.02
N GLY A 53 6.62 8.31 9.40
CA GLY A 53 7.02 7.49 10.54
C GLY A 53 6.88 5.97 10.31
N LEU A 54 6.40 5.55 9.15
CA LEU A 54 6.21 4.14 8.81
C LEU A 54 7.48 3.53 8.22
N LYS A 55 7.64 2.22 8.42
CA LYS A 55 8.73 1.41 7.85
C LYS A 55 8.19 0.31 6.95
N GLY A 56 9.03 -0.17 6.03
CA GLY A 56 8.68 -1.25 5.11
C GLY A 56 8.11 -0.72 3.79
N VAL A 57 8.92 -0.01 2.99
CA VAL A 57 8.49 0.56 1.70
C VAL A 57 7.84 -0.47 0.78
N THR A 58 8.27 -1.73 0.82
CA THR A 58 7.67 -2.82 0.02
C THR A 58 6.22 -3.09 0.41
N LYS A 59 5.88 -2.93 1.69
CA LYS A 59 4.52 -3.09 2.22
C LYS A 59 3.62 -1.92 1.84
N TRP A 60 4.18 -0.70 1.87
CA TRP A 60 3.39 0.52 1.73
C TRP A 60 3.40 1.11 0.32
N ARG A 61 4.28 0.63 -0.58
CA ARG A 61 4.37 1.16 -1.94
C ARG A 61 3.02 1.18 -2.65
N GLY A 62 2.76 2.27 -3.35
CA GLY A 62 1.52 2.48 -4.10
C GLY A 62 0.27 2.71 -3.26
N SER A 63 0.35 2.68 -1.93
CA SER A 63 -0.75 3.10 -1.06
C SER A 63 -0.82 4.62 -0.98
N ILE A 64 -2.01 5.16 -0.73
CA ILE A 64 -2.20 6.55 -0.35
C ILE A 64 -2.29 6.56 1.16
N ILE A 65 -1.32 7.18 1.81
CA ILE A 65 -1.22 7.26 3.27
C ILE A 65 -1.05 8.71 3.70
N HIS A 66 -1.34 8.98 4.96
CA HIS A 66 -1.19 10.31 5.54
C HIS A 66 0.27 10.60 5.91
N SER A 67 0.73 11.82 5.66
CA SER A 67 1.98 12.30 6.22
C SER A 67 1.82 12.51 7.73
N LEU A 68 2.96 12.72 8.42
CA LEU A 68 2.93 13.15 9.81
C LEU A 68 2.17 14.51 9.94
N PRO A 69 1.43 14.73 11.03
CA PRO A 69 0.73 15.99 11.27
C PRO A 69 1.64 17.22 11.22
N SER A 70 2.92 17.05 11.60
CA SER A 70 3.94 18.11 11.52
C SER A 70 4.24 18.57 10.09
N ILE A 71 3.89 17.78 9.07
CA ILE A 71 4.06 18.12 7.65
C ILE A 71 2.76 18.74 7.05
N GLY A 72 1.59 18.51 7.69
CA GLY A 72 0.33 19.08 7.25
C GLY A 72 -0.72 18.06 6.82
N ASP A 73 -0.57 16.79 7.19
CA ASP A 73 -1.51 15.71 6.85
C ASP A 73 -1.74 15.52 5.34
N ILE A 74 -0.67 15.61 4.57
CA ILE A 74 -0.66 15.56 3.12
C ILE A 74 -0.66 14.10 2.64
N LYS A 75 -1.23 13.82 1.46
CA LYS A 75 -1.16 12.51 0.81
C LYS A 75 0.29 12.13 0.51
N VAL A 76 0.69 10.92 0.94
CA VAL A 76 2.00 10.34 0.64
C VAL A 76 1.81 9.05 -0.16
N ILE A 77 2.52 8.92 -1.26
CA ILE A 77 2.58 7.69 -2.06
C ILE A 77 4.01 7.18 -2.06
N PRO A 78 4.28 6.12 -1.27
CA PRO A 78 5.60 5.50 -1.25
C PRO A 78 5.86 4.70 -2.52
N THR A 79 7.11 4.69 -2.94
CA THR A 79 7.59 3.79 -4.00
C THR A 79 9.03 3.36 -3.75
N ILE A 80 9.48 2.41 -4.53
CA ILE A 80 10.80 1.83 -4.45
C ILE A 80 11.84 2.85 -4.91
N HIS A 81 12.99 2.91 -4.22
CA HIS A 81 14.08 3.80 -4.59
C HIS A 81 14.66 3.44 -5.98
N PRO A 82 14.93 4.41 -6.86
CA PRO A 82 15.46 4.14 -8.20
C PRO A 82 16.75 3.30 -8.24
N SER A 83 17.62 3.43 -7.24
CA SER A 83 18.83 2.60 -7.14
C SER A 83 18.52 1.09 -6.97
N THR A 84 17.39 0.75 -6.39
CA THR A 84 16.93 -0.65 -6.28
C THR A 84 16.44 -1.16 -7.63
N VAL A 85 15.75 -0.31 -8.40
CA VAL A 85 15.28 -0.65 -9.76
C VAL A 85 16.46 -0.94 -10.69
N GLN A 86 17.56 -0.18 -10.58
CA GLN A 86 18.77 -0.45 -11.35
C GLN A 86 19.35 -1.85 -11.10
N LYS A 87 19.23 -2.36 -9.88
CA LYS A 87 19.67 -3.72 -9.51
C LYS A 87 18.65 -4.80 -9.84
N MET A 88 17.36 -4.44 -9.87
CA MET A 88 16.22 -5.36 -10.03
C MET A 88 15.22 -4.77 -11.03
N TYR A 89 15.55 -4.84 -12.32
CA TYR A 89 14.76 -4.24 -13.40
C TYR A 89 13.28 -4.62 -13.41
N ARG A 90 12.94 -5.83 -12.92
CA ARG A 90 11.55 -6.29 -12.78
C ARG A 90 10.66 -5.36 -11.95
N GLN A 91 11.26 -4.54 -11.09
CA GLN A 91 10.53 -3.59 -10.24
C GLN A 91 10.16 -2.28 -10.97
N THR A 92 10.62 -2.08 -12.19
CA THR A 92 10.31 -0.88 -12.99
C THR A 92 8.81 -0.69 -13.17
N ALA A 93 8.09 -1.76 -13.51
CA ALA A 93 6.64 -1.70 -13.70
C ALA A 93 5.89 -1.26 -12.43
N LEU A 94 6.37 -1.70 -11.26
CA LEU A 94 5.79 -1.31 -9.98
C LEU A 94 5.98 0.18 -9.70
N VAL A 95 7.18 0.70 -9.95
CA VAL A 95 7.48 2.13 -9.77
C VAL A 95 6.66 2.98 -10.74
N LEU A 96 6.55 2.56 -12.01
CA LEU A 96 5.72 3.26 -13.00
C LEU A 96 4.25 3.30 -12.59
N PHE A 97 3.73 2.20 -12.04
CA PHE A 97 2.38 2.14 -11.51
C PHE A 97 2.18 3.13 -10.36
N ASP A 98 3.11 3.17 -9.40
CA ASP A 98 3.05 4.08 -8.25
C ASP A 98 3.12 5.54 -8.70
N LEU A 99 4.02 5.88 -9.62
CA LEU A 99 4.16 7.24 -10.17
C LEU A 99 2.93 7.67 -10.97
N THR A 100 2.32 6.75 -11.74
CA THR A 100 1.08 7.02 -12.48
C THR A 100 -0.06 7.33 -11.51
N LYS A 101 -0.14 6.59 -10.40
CA LYS A 101 -1.10 6.86 -9.33
C LYS A 101 -0.84 8.22 -8.69
N ALA A 102 0.40 8.52 -8.35
CA ALA A 102 0.78 9.81 -7.78
C ALA A 102 0.43 10.98 -8.69
N LEU A 103 0.61 10.84 -10.00
CA LEU A 103 0.22 11.84 -10.99
C LEU A 103 -1.30 12.07 -11.04
N LYS A 104 -2.11 11.03 -10.84
CA LYS A 104 -3.57 11.17 -10.71
C LYS A 104 -3.93 11.92 -9.43
N GLU A 105 -3.36 11.51 -8.30
CA GLU A 105 -3.60 12.08 -6.98
C GLU A 105 -3.12 13.54 -6.84
N SER A 106 -2.12 13.94 -7.61
CA SER A 106 -1.60 15.32 -7.56
C SER A 106 -2.58 16.37 -8.07
N LYS A 107 -3.65 15.95 -8.77
CA LYS A 107 -4.68 16.85 -9.29
C LYS A 107 -5.68 17.32 -8.22
N PHE A 108 -5.71 16.69 -7.05
CA PHE A 108 -6.69 16.92 -5.99
C PHE A 108 -5.97 17.09 -4.65
N GLU A 109 -6.39 18.07 -3.85
CA GLU A 109 -5.89 18.25 -2.48
C GLU A 109 -6.46 17.19 -1.53
N THR A 110 -7.75 16.86 -1.70
CA THR A 110 -8.47 15.97 -0.83
C THR A 110 -7.97 14.52 -0.98
N PHE A 111 -7.97 13.80 0.12
CA PHE A 111 -7.95 12.34 0.05
C PHE A 111 -9.24 11.91 -0.62
N ASP A 112 -9.17 11.31 -1.82
CA ASP A 112 -10.32 10.63 -2.35
C ASP A 112 -10.78 9.61 -1.31
N SER A 113 -12.03 9.74 -0.90
CA SER A 113 -12.64 8.79 0.04
C SER A 113 -12.39 7.39 -0.53
N ILE A 114 -11.72 6.54 0.26
CA ILE A 114 -11.62 5.12 -0.07
C ILE A 114 -13.04 4.69 -0.40
N PRO A 115 -13.32 4.23 -1.62
CA PRO A 115 -14.69 3.85 -1.98
C PRO A 115 -15.21 2.88 -0.93
N ILE A 116 -16.41 3.14 -0.43
CA ILE A 116 -17.05 2.25 0.52
C ILE A 116 -17.15 0.88 -0.16
N ARG A 117 -16.43 -0.09 0.40
CA ARG A 117 -16.41 -1.45 -0.10
C ARG A 117 -17.27 -2.32 0.80
N ASP A 118 -18.14 -3.06 0.20
CA ASP A 118 -18.96 -4.06 0.90
C ASP A 118 -18.31 -5.44 0.76
N PHE A 119 -17.92 -6.02 1.88
CA PHE A 119 -17.30 -7.35 1.94
C PHE A 119 -18.21 -8.30 2.69
N LYS A 120 -18.66 -9.37 2.03
CA LYS A 120 -19.36 -10.48 2.66
C LYS A 120 -18.38 -11.58 3.03
N ILE A 121 -17.96 -11.59 4.30
CA ILE A 121 -17.02 -12.58 4.86
C ILE A 121 -17.80 -13.57 5.71
N ASN A 122 -17.56 -14.87 5.52
CA ASN A 122 -18.28 -15.96 6.21
C ASN A 122 -19.82 -15.88 6.05
N PRO A 123 -20.36 -15.83 4.84
CA PRO A 123 -21.79 -15.89 4.61
C PRO A 123 -22.35 -17.23 5.07
N THR A 124 -23.61 -17.22 5.51
CA THR A 124 -24.41 -18.45 5.72
C THR A 124 -24.60 -19.18 4.38
N PHE A 125 -25.06 -20.43 4.43
CA PHE A 125 -25.31 -21.19 3.21
C PHE A 125 -26.31 -20.47 2.28
N SER A 126 -27.39 -19.93 2.83
CA SER A 126 -28.37 -19.17 2.02
C SER A 126 -27.79 -17.91 1.40
N GLU A 127 -26.98 -17.17 2.16
CA GLU A 127 -26.27 -15.99 1.66
C GLU A 127 -25.24 -16.36 0.60
N SER A 128 -24.55 -17.51 0.74
CA SER A 128 -23.62 -18.02 -0.25
C SER A 128 -24.30 -18.30 -1.59
N ILE A 129 -25.49 -18.92 -1.57
CA ILE A 129 -26.28 -19.14 -2.79
C ILE A 129 -26.66 -17.80 -3.43
N SER A 130 -27.15 -16.84 -2.65
CA SER A 130 -27.49 -15.51 -3.15
C SER A 130 -26.27 -14.76 -3.73
N LEU A 131 -25.09 -14.94 -3.14
CA LEU A 131 -23.85 -14.39 -3.67
C LEU A 131 -23.45 -15.03 -5.00
N LEU A 132 -23.56 -16.35 -5.11
CA LEU A 132 -23.28 -17.07 -6.35
C LEU A 132 -24.26 -16.67 -7.47
N ASP A 133 -25.54 -16.51 -7.16
CA ASP A 133 -26.53 -16.00 -8.11
C ASP A 133 -26.18 -14.59 -8.59
N ARG A 134 -25.77 -13.70 -7.69
CA ARG A 134 -25.29 -12.36 -8.04
C ARG A 134 -24.09 -12.43 -8.97
N PHE A 135 -23.06 -13.21 -8.58
CA PHE A 135 -21.83 -13.32 -9.35
C PHE A 135 -22.04 -13.97 -10.73
N SER A 136 -23.01 -14.86 -10.88
CA SER A 136 -23.35 -15.47 -12.16
C SER A 136 -23.93 -14.49 -13.19
N GLN A 137 -24.42 -13.34 -12.75
CA GLN A 137 -24.96 -12.28 -13.60
C GLN A 137 -23.91 -11.20 -13.96
N SER A 138 -22.67 -11.34 -13.50
CA SER A 138 -21.63 -10.34 -13.71
C SER A 138 -20.91 -10.55 -15.04
N ASP A 139 -20.64 -9.47 -15.78
CA ASP A 139 -19.89 -9.51 -17.05
C ASP A 139 -18.44 -9.94 -16.85
N ALA A 140 -17.88 -9.65 -15.69
CA ALA A 140 -16.52 -10.01 -15.31
C ALA A 140 -16.45 -10.36 -13.82
N LEU A 141 -15.69 -11.38 -13.49
CA LEU A 141 -15.53 -11.85 -12.12
C LEU A 141 -14.05 -12.07 -11.82
N ALA A 142 -13.55 -11.40 -10.77
CA ALA A 142 -12.28 -11.75 -10.19
C ALA A 142 -12.46 -12.91 -9.21
N LEU A 143 -11.54 -13.88 -9.25
CA LEU A 143 -11.59 -15.07 -8.40
C LEU A 143 -10.23 -15.28 -7.77
N ASP A 144 -10.24 -15.61 -6.47
CA ASP A 144 -9.06 -15.97 -5.70
C ASP A 144 -9.35 -17.20 -4.84
N ILE A 145 -8.37 -18.11 -4.71
CA ILE A 145 -8.51 -19.38 -4.02
C ILE A 145 -7.45 -19.49 -2.93
N GLU A 146 -7.89 -19.66 -1.70
CA GLU A 146 -7.00 -19.91 -0.56
C GLU A 146 -6.99 -21.39 -0.20
N THR A 147 -5.79 -21.94 -0.09
CA THR A 147 -5.56 -23.33 0.31
C THR A 147 -4.81 -23.41 1.63
N ASP A 148 -4.87 -24.54 2.32
CA ASP A 148 -4.05 -24.74 3.51
C ASP A 148 -2.62 -25.16 3.13
N ARG A 149 -1.62 -24.67 3.88
CA ARG A 149 -0.23 -25.10 3.70
C ARG A 149 -0.10 -26.57 4.06
N GLY A 150 0.19 -27.41 3.04
CA GLY A 150 0.37 -28.85 3.20
C GLY A 150 -0.93 -29.67 3.13
N ALA A 151 -2.08 -29.05 2.92
CA ALA A 151 -3.33 -29.74 2.69
C ALA A 151 -3.79 -29.57 1.23
N ASN A 152 -4.32 -30.65 0.65
CA ASN A 152 -4.81 -30.66 -0.73
C ASN A 152 -6.30 -30.25 -0.81
N PHE A 153 -6.71 -29.24 -0.03
CA PHE A 153 -8.09 -28.78 -0.05
C PHE A 153 -8.17 -27.23 -0.05
N ILE A 154 -9.26 -26.75 -0.63
CA ILE A 154 -9.57 -25.32 -0.70
C ILE A 154 -10.22 -24.90 0.63
N LYS A 155 -9.66 -23.87 1.27
CA LYS A 155 -10.23 -23.26 2.49
C LYS A 155 -11.40 -22.36 2.19
N CYS A 156 -11.21 -21.47 1.23
CA CYS A 156 -12.25 -20.54 0.79
C CYS A 156 -11.97 -20.10 -0.65
N VAL A 157 -13.01 -19.58 -1.26
CA VAL A 157 -12.94 -18.93 -2.57
C VAL A 157 -13.49 -17.51 -2.42
N GLY A 158 -12.67 -16.53 -2.82
CA GLY A 158 -13.02 -15.13 -2.91
C GLY A 158 -13.54 -14.82 -4.32
N PHE A 159 -14.59 -14.03 -4.40
CA PHE A 159 -15.18 -13.53 -5.63
C PHE A 159 -15.37 -12.02 -5.53
N ALA A 160 -15.09 -11.28 -6.61
CA ALA A 160 -15.41 -9.86 -6.73
C ALA A 160 -15.97 -9.55 -8.11
N ASP A 161 -17.14 -8.91 -8.14
CA ASP A 161 -17.81 -8.47 -9.38
C ASP A 161 -17.51 -7.00 -9.71
N SER A 162 -16.92 -6.29 -8.79
CA SER A 162 -16.59 -4.88 -8.94
C SER A 162 -15.46 -4.45 -7.99
N ALA A 163 -14.98 -3.21 -8.15
CA ALA A 163 -14.03 -2.61 -7.22
C ALA A 163 -14.60 -2.37 -5.81
N ASN A 164 -15.93 -2.44 -5.66
CA ASN A 164 -16.64 -2.05 -4.44
C ASN A 164 -17.32 -3.21 -3.72
N PHE A 165 -17.39 -4.39 -4.34
CA PHE A 165 -18.06 -5.56 -3.75
C PHE A 165 -17.26 -6.83 -3.93
N ALA A 166 -17.10 -7.58 -2.83
CA ALA A 166 -16.53 -8.91 -2.84
C ALA A 166 -17.18 -9.81 -1.79
N GLY A 167 -17.18 -11.11 -2.07
CA GLY A 167 -17.64 -12.15 -1.13
C GLY A 167 -16.59 -13.24 -0.99
N CYS A 168 -16.48 -13.83 0.19
CA CYS A 168 -15.60 -14.98 0.45
C CYS A 168 -16.44 -16.13 0.99
N ILE A 169 -16.50 -17.24 0.25
CA ILE A 169 -17.26 -18.45 0.61
C ILE A 169 -16.29 -19.46 1.21
N PRO A 170 -16.42 -19.76 2.52
CA PRO A 170 -15.60 -20.78 3.17
C PRO A 170 -16.10 -22.19 2.84
N PHE A 171 -15.17 -23.14 2.69
CA PHE A 171 -15.46 -24.57 2.54
C PHE A 171 -15.17 -25.35 3.82
N ILE A 172 -14.77 -24.68 4.88
CA ILE A 172 -14.50 -25.26 6.20
C ILE A 172 -15.36 -24.54 7.21
N GLU A 173 -16.18 -25.29 7.94
CA GLU A 173 -16.91 -24.74 9.08
C GLU A 173 -15.95 -24.41 10.23
N LYS A 174 -16.20 -23.27 10.88
CA LYS A 174 -15.48 -22.86 12.08
C LYS A 174 -15.87 -23.82 13.22
N GLY A 175 -15.03 -24.85 13.49
CA GLY A 175 -15.24 -25.74 14.64
C GLY A 175 -15.23 -27.23 14.35
N SER A 176 -14.81 -27.66 13.15
CA SER A 176 -14.47 -29.07 12.87
C SER A 176 -12.99 -29.37 13.08
#